data_e58e250638f95323d38d00eb1216c92a
#
_entry.id   e58e250638f95323d38d00eb1216c92a
#
_cell.length_a   1.000
_cell.length_b   1.000
_cell.length_c   1.000
_cell.angle_alpha   90.00
_cell.angle_beta   90.00
_cell.angle_gamma   90.00
#
_symmetry.space_group_name_H-M   'P 1'
#
loop_
_entity.id
_entity.type
_entity.pdbx_description
1 polymer ?
#
loop_
_entity_poly.entity_id
_entity_poly.type
_entity_poly.pdbx_seq_one_letter_code
_entity_poly.pdbx_strand_id
1 'polypeptide(L)'
;MQRWLIAAAVTCIAATGCSEAPEGNTAQTARQPQQAGPTNPLVTAGHLAGVEAASLTGDQRAMRGHVEAMHKDMMRSMHLADSSRPIDHEAARAAVRPLQGVSSSVWIDRSNLLVMVGGSQYRSMDTIDRICLALEPLGDTLGVVVNLQDVTATTSEGADTLARNCQLGAGERAMLQQRRRVDVLDPEIRRVFRAQQRGNKLL
;
A
#
# COMPACT_ATOMS: atom_id res chain seq x y z
N MET A 1 -13.16 77.72 17.44
CA MET A 1 -13.32 76.40 18.05
C MET A 1 -14.11 75.55 17.07
N GLN A 2 -13.47 74.75 16.26
CA GLN A 2 -14.13 73.99 15.17
C GLN A 2 -13.71 72.51 15.32
N ARG A 3 -14.66 71.65 15.80
CA ARG A 3 -14.50 70.23 16.01
C ARG A 3 -14.71 69.54 14.66
N TRP A 4 -13.67 68.95 14.15
CA TRP A 4 -13.74 68.06 12.95
C TRP A 4 -13.95 66.61 13.42
N LEU A 5 -15.12 66.05 13.12
CA LEU A 5 -15.41 64.63 13.26
C LEU A 5 -15.01 63.92 11.96
N ILE A 6 -14.00 63.10 11.99
CA ILE A 6 -13.64 62.22 10.88
C ILE A 6 -14.39 60.90 11.08
N ALA A 7 -15.41 60.67 10.27
CA ALA A 7 -16.10 59.40 10.16
C ALA A 7 -15.32 58.48 9.23
N ALA A 8 -14.73 57.43 9.79
CA ALA A 8 -14.11 56.37 8.99
C ALA A 8 -15.20 55.36 8.56
N ALA A 9 -15.53 55.39 7.28
CA ALA A 9 -16.40 54.38 6.67
C ALA A 9 -15.58 53.11 6.38
N VAL A 10 -15.87 52.05 7.12
CA VAL A 10 -15.35 50.69 6.85
C VAL A 10 -16.25 50.09 5.79
N THR A 11 -15.73 49.98 4.57
CA THR A 11 -16.43 49.32 3.46
C THR A 11 -16.14 47.82 3.53
N CYS A 12 -17.07 47.01 4.06
CA CYS A 12 -17.03 45.57 3.95
C CYS A 12 -17.36 45.15 2.51
N ILE A 13 -16.37 44.70 1.75
CA ILE A 13 -16.55 44.06 0.46
C ILE A 13 -16.89 42.59 0.77
N ALA A 14 -18.17 42.25 0.73
CA ALA A 14 -18.64 40.89 0.73
C ALA A 14 -18.42 40.29 -0.69
N ALA A 15 -17.32 39.59 -0.87
CA ALA A 15 -17.11 38.77 -2.06
C ALA A 15 -17.94 37.49 -1.88
N THR A 16 -19.16 37.48 -2.39
CA THR A 16 -19.94 36.24 -2.60
C THR A 16 -19.35 35.52 -3.82
N GLY A 17 -18.30 34.75 -3.59
CA GLY A 17 -17.85 33.75 -4.54
C GLY A 17 -18.76 32.55 -4.47
N CYS A 18 -19.76 32.45 -5.35
CA CYS A 18 -20.39 31.18 -5.68
C CYS A 18 -19.33 30.32 -6.34
N SER A 19 -18.66 29.46 -5.56
CA SER A 19 -17.99 28.28 -6.11
C SER A 19 -19.08 27.30 -6.52
N GLU A 20 -19.42 27.31 -7.82
CA GLU A 20 -20.04 26.16 -8.43
C GLU A 20 -19.09 24.98 -8.20
N ALA A 21 -19.55 24.06 -7.35
CA ALA A 21 -18.92 22.74 -7.24
C ALA A 21 -18.98 22.11 -8.64
N PRO A 22 -17.86 21.64 -9.20
CA PRO A 22 -17.94 20.83 -10.41
C PRO A 22 -18.71 19.55 -10.05
N GLU A 23 -19.97 19.51 -10.44
CA GLU A 23 -20.70 18.25 -10.56
C GLU A 23 -19.94 17.42 -11.57
N GLY A 24 -19.53 16.31 -11.15
CA GLY A 24 -19.29 15.33 -12.13
C GLY A 24 -17.98 14.64 -12.08
N ASN A 25 -18.11 13.47 -12.22
CA ASN A 25 -17.17 12.38 -12.29
C ASN A 25 -16.67 11.91 -10.93
N THR A 26 -17.57 11.25 -10.24
CA THR A 26 -17.18 10.12 -9.38
C THR A 26 -16.67 8.97 -10.27
N ALA A 27 -15.62 9.24 -11.06
CA ALA A 27 -14.64 8.21 -11.34
C ALA A 27 -14.18 7.80 -9.95
N GLN A 28 -14.66 6.65 -9.48
CA GLN A 28 -14.11 5.99 -8.31
C GLN A 28 -12.61 5.91 -8.57
N THR A 29 -11.87 6.86 -8.02
CA THR A 29 -10.41 6.83 -8.04
C THR A 29 -10.07 5.55 -7.32
N ALA A 30 -9.64 4.54 -8.08
CA ALA A 30 -9.33 3.23 -7.54
C ALA A 30 -8.38 3.47 -6.38
N ARG A 31 -8.80 3.07 -5.16
CA ARG A 31 -7.99 3.26 -3.96
C ARG A 31 -6.63 2.63 -4.22
N GLN A 32 -5.58 3.42 -4.07
CA GLN A 32 -4.21 2.94 -4.18
C GLN A 32 -3.71 2.43 -2.83
N PRO A 33 -2.83 1.41 -2.82
CA PRO A 33 -2.18 0.95 -1.61
C PRO A 33 -1.39 2.09 -0.94
N GLN A 34 -1.30 2.03 0.38
CA GLN A 34 -0.50 2.95 1.16
C GLN A 34 0.96 2.91 0.70
N GLN A 35 1.56 4.08 0.44
CA GLN A 35 2.95 4.19 0.02
C GLN A 35 3.83 4.60 1.21
N ALA A 36 4.96 3.94 1.37
CA ALA A 36 6.03 4.41 2.24
C ALA A 36 6.86 5.44 1.47
N GLY A 37 7.06 6.60 2.09
CA GLY A 37 7.79 7.70 1.46
C GLY A 37 8.60 8.50 2.48
N PRO A 38 9.35 9.51 2.01
CA PRO A 38 10.09 10.39 2.89
C PRO A 38 9.14 11.12 3.86
N THR A 39 9.63 11.40 5.07
CA THR A 39 8.87 12.20 6.03
C THR A 39 8.53 13.56 5.44
N ASN A 40 7.27 13.96 5.54
CA ASN A 40 6.86 15.30 5.17
C ASN A 40 7.25 16.27 6.30
N PRO A 41 8.14 17.27 6.07
CA PRO A 41 8.61 18.15 7.11
C PRO A 41 7.48 18.98 7.76
N LEU A 42 6.39 19.27 7.03
CA LEU A 42 5.23 19.96 7.58
C LEU A 42 4.45 19.09 8.54
N VAL A 43 4.32 17.79 8.27
CA VAL A 43 3.66 16.82 9.16
C VAL A 43 4.50 16.67 10.43
N THR A 44 5.81 16.54 10.30
CA THR A 44 6.73 16.45 11.45
C THR A 44 6.66 17.72 12.31
N ALA A 45 6.66 18.90 11.70
CA ALA A 45 6.49 20.18 12.42
C ALA A 45 5.12 20.24 13.14
N GLY A 46 4.06 19.74 12.51
CA GLY A 46 2.73 19.64 13.13
C GLY A 46 2.71 18.74 14.35
N HIS A 47 3.39 17.60 14.31
CA HIS A 47 3.52 16.71 15.47
C HIS A 47 4.32 17.34 16.59
N LEU A 48 5.43 18.05 16.29
CA LEU A 48 6.21 18.78 17.31
C LEU A 48 5.39 19.87 17.99
N ALA A 49 4.65 20.68 17.21
CA ALA A 49 3.75 21.68 17.77
C ALA A 49 2.63 21.05 18.63
N GLY A 50 2.13 19.88 18.22
CA GLY A 50 1.16 19.11 18.99
C GLY A 50 1.71 18.59 20.32
N VAL A 51 2.96 18.12 20.35
CA VAL A 51 3.66 17.73 21.60
C VAL A 51 3.79 18.92 22.53
N GLU A 52 4.20 20.08 22.01
CA GLU A 52 4.35 21.31 22.80
C GLU A 52 3.00 21.77 23.40
N ALA A 53 1.96 21.84 22.59
CA ALA A 53 0.62 22.20 23.04
C ALA A 53 0.09 21.23 24.09
N ALA A 54 0.25 19.93 23.90
CA ALA A 54 -0.15 18.89 24.87
C ALA A 54 0.66 18.99 26.18
N SER A 55 1.93 19.38 26.13
CA SER A 55 2.75 19.58 27.31
C SER A 55 2.27 20.76 28.14
N LEU A 56 1.85 21.86 27.51
CA LEU A 56 1.33 23.05 28.17
C LEU A 56 -0.03 22.80 28.85
N THR A 57 -0.85 21.92 28.28
CA THR A 57 -2.17 21.55 28.84
C THR A 57 -2.09 20.37 29.80
N GLY A 58 -0.94 19.71 29.93
CA GLY A 58 -0.77 18.50 30.72
C GLY A 58 -1.43 17.26 30.12
N ASP A 59 -1.83 17.31 28.86
CA ASP A 59 -2.45 16.16 28.16
C ASP A 59 -1.39 15.13 27.72
N GLN A 60 -1.07 14.24 28.65
CA GLN A 60 -0.09 13.17 28.41
C GLN A 60 -0.54 12.17 27.33
N ARG A 61 -1.86 12.03 27.08
CA ARG A 61 -2.36 11.11 26.03
C ARG A 61 -2.10 11.69 24.66
N ALA A 62 -2.45 12.96 24.45
CA ALA A 62 -2.18 13.66 23.21
C ALA A 62 -0.67 13.71 22.91
N MET A 63 0.14 14.04 23.91
CA MET A 63 1.61 14.06 23.77
C MET A 63 2.15 12.69 23.30
N ARG A 64 1.74 11.59 23.93
CA ARG A 64 2.15 10.24 23.52
C ARG A 64 1.69 9.92 22.11
N GLY A 65 0.47 10.31 21.73
CA GLY A 65 -0.05 10.12 20.37
C GLY A 65 0.80 10.79 19.30
N HIS A 66 1.24 12.03 19.53
CA HIS A 66 2.12 12.75 18.60
C HIS A 66 3.52 12.12 18.51
N VAL A 67 4.10 11.71 19.64
CA VAL A 67 5.41 11.03 19.67
C VAL A 67 5.32 9.69 18.91
N GLU A 68 4.28 8.92 19.13
CA GLU A 68 4.06 7.64 18.41
C GLU A 68 3.87 7.85 16.92
N ALA A 69 3.14 8.89 16.51
CA ALA A 69 2.97 9.24 15.10
C ALA A 69 4.31 9.60 14.44
N MET A 70 5.14 10.44 15.10
CA MET A 70 6.49 10.76 14.62
C MET A 70 7.38 9.52 14.50
N HIS A 71 7.29 8.60 15.48
CA HIS A 71 8.04 7.34 15.43
C HIS A 71 7.61 6.49 14.21
N LYS A 72 6.31 6.36 13.97
CA LYS A 72 5.79 5.64 12.79
C LYS A 72 6.23 6.26 11.47
N ASP A 73 6.20 7.59 11.38
CA ASP A 73 6.66 8.30 10.19
C ASP A 73 8.16 8.09 9.95
N MET A 74 8.97 8.13 11.01
CA MET A 74 10.40 7.85 10.94
C MET A 74 10.65 6.40 10.48
N MET A 75 9.96 5.41 11.05
CA MET A 75 10.07 4.01 10.63
C MET A 75 9.76 3.83 9.14
N ARG A 76 8.68 4.48 8.65
CA ARG A 76 8.30 4.44 7.23
C ARG A 76 9.33 5.09 6.33
N SER A 77 9.91 6.25 6.73
CA SER A 77 10.93 6.91 5.94
C SER A 77 12.22 6.10 5.81
N MET A 78 12.51 5.26 6.82
CA MET A 78 13.61 4.29 6.77
C MET A 78 13.22 2.97 6.09
N HIS A 79 12.01 2.87 5.54
CA HIS A 79 11.45 1.64 4.97
C HIS A 79 11.49 0.46 5.95
N LEU A 80 11.25 0.72 7.22
CA LEU A 80 11.25 -0.30 8.26
C LEU A 80 9.80 -0.67 8.62
N ALA A 81 9.45 -1.93 8.42
CA ALA A 81 8.13 -2.44 8.75
C ALA A 81 7.87 -2.44 10.26
N ASP A 82 6.64 -2.11 10.66
CA ASP A 82 6.19 -2.11 12.06
C ASP A 82 6.03 -3.54 12.56
N SER A 83 6.98 -3.99 13.37
CA SER A 83 6.98 -5.34 13.95
C SER A 83 5.85 -5.59 14.96
N SER A 84 5.18 -4.54 15.44
CA SER A 84 4.02 -4.68 16.33
C SER A 84 2.72 -5.01 15.58
N ARG A 85 2.73 -4.86 14.25
CA ARG A 85 1.60 -5.14 13.35
C ARG A 85 1.96 -6.17 12.28
N PRO A 86 2.41 -7.37 12.66
CA PRO A 86 2.73 -8.41 11.69
C PRO A 86 1.45 -8.87 10.98
N ILE A 87 1.59 -9.24 9.72
CA ILE A 87 0.48 -9.83 8.96
C ILE A 87 0.44 -11.34 9.28
N ASP A 88 -0.71 -11.81 9.74
CA ASP A 88 -0.96 -13.23 9.88
C ASP A 88 -1.04 -13.91 8.51
N HIS A 89 -0.28 -14.98 8.32
CA HIS A 89 -0.12 -15.64 7.03
C HIS A 89 -1.40 -16.33 6.55
N GLU A 90 -2.19 -16.91 7.44
CA GLU A 90 -3.43 -17.59 7.06
C GLU A 90 -4.53 -16.58 6.77
N ALA A 91 -4.66 -15.53 7.57
CA ALA A 91 -5.57 -14.42 7.29
C ALA A 91 -5.25 -13.76 5.94
N ALA A 92 -3.98 -13.56 5.64
CA ALA A 92 -3.53 -13.02 4.35
C ALA A 92 -3.94 -13.93 3.18
N ARG A 93 -3.72 -15.24 3.28
CA ARG A 93 -4.14 -16.20 2.24
C ARG A 93 -5.66 -16.20 2.05
N ALA A 94 -6.41 -16.13 3.14
CA ALA A 94 -7.87 -16.05 3.10
C ALA A 94 -8.35 -14.78 2.40
N ALA A 95 -7.71 -13.62 2.67
CA ALA A 95 -8.04 -12.33 2.06
C ALA A 95 -7.70 -12.27 0.56
N VAL A 96 -6.63 -12.94 0.14
CA VAL A 96 -6.17 -12.93 -1.27
C VAL A 96 -6.92 -13.94 -2.13
N ARG A 97 -7.38 -15.06 -1.57
CA ARG A 97 -8.06 -16.14 -2.30
C ARG A 97 -9.26 -15.70 -3.16
N PRO A 98 -10.17 -14.81 -2.70
CA PRO A 98 -11.35 -14.42 -3.47
C PRO A 98 -11.05 -13.42 -4.58
N LEU A 99 -9.81 -12.92 -4.70
CA LEU A 99 -9.47 -11.91 -5.71
C LEU A 99 -9.51 -12.52 -7.12
N GLN A 100 -10.04 -11.76 -8.04
CA GLN A 100 -10.20 -12.18 -9.44
C GLN A 100 -8.86 -12.57 -10.07
N GLY A 101 -8.81 -13.73 -10.68
CA GLY A 101 -7.63 -14.26 -11.37
C GLY A 101 -6.65 -15.00 -10.44
N VAL A 102 -6.82 -14.94 -9.12
CA VAL A 102 -5.99 -15.70 -8.19
C VAL A 102 -6.37 -17.17 -8.20
N SER A 103 -5.40 -18.04 -8.46
CA SER A 103 -5.56 -19.49 -8.44
C SER A 103 -5.14 -20.09 -7.11
N SER A 104 -4.04 -19.59 -6.54
CA SER A 104 -3.56 -19.99 -5.22
C SER A 104 -2.52 -18.99 -4.68
N SER A 105 -2.26 -19.09 -3.37
CA SER A 105 -1.23 -18.28 -2.71
C SER A 105 -0.50 -19.09 -1.64
N VAL A 106 0.81 -18.79 -1.49
CA VAL A 106 1.67 -19.45 -0.50
C VAL A 106 2.73 -18.48 0.00
N TRP A 107 3.04 -18.53 1.29
CA TRP A 107 4.18 -17.80 1.85
C TRP A 107 5.45 -18.59 1.63
N ILE A 108 6.44 -17.99 0.97
CA ILE A 108 7.78 -18.57 0.76
C ILE A 108 8.61 -18.40 2.03
N ASP A 109 8.47 -17.23 2.65
CA ASP A 109 9.05 -16.86 3.93
C ASP A 109 8.18 -15.79 4.61
N ARG A 110 8.70 -15.18 5.71
CA ARG A 110 7.97 -14.17 6.48
C ARG A 110 7.55 -12.93 5.71
N SER A 111 8.21 -12.62 4.60
CA SER A 111 8.03 -11.39 3.84
C SER A 111 7.55 -11.62 2.41
N ASN A 112 7.71 -12.82 1.87
CA ASN A 112 7.47 -13.11 0.46
C ASN A 112 6.21 -13.97 0.29
N LEU A 113 5.15 -13.34 -0.20
CA LEU A 113 3.90 -13.98 -0.60
C LEU A 113 3.98 -14.29 -2.10
N LEU A 114 3.95 -15.56 -2.48
CA LEU A 114 3.78 -15.99 -3.86
C LEU A 114 2.30 -16.16 -4.15
N VAL A 115 1.83 -15.48 -5.19
CA VAL A 115 0.45 -15.58 -5.68
C VAL A 115 0.48 -16.09 -7.11
N MET A 116 -0.20 -17.18 -7.36
CA MET A 116 -0.36 -17.80 -8.67
C MET A 116 -1.66 -17.33 -9.30
N VAL A 117 -1.58 -16.82 -10.53
CA VAL A 117 -2.74 -16.35 -11.29
C VAL A 117 -2.98 -17.17 -12.54
N GLY A 118 -4.23 -17.18 -13.01
CA GLY A 118 -4.68 -17.97 -14.15
C GLY A 118 -4.80 -17.13 -15.42
N GLY A 119 -3.72 -16.52 -15.87
CA GLY A 119 -3.67 -15.79 -17.14
C GLY A 119 -2.78 -14.56 -17.09
N SER A 120 -2.19 -14.22 -18.23
CA SER A 120 -1.25 -13.11 -18.36
C SER A 120 -1.86 -11.75 -18.01
N GLN A 121 -3.15 -11.55 -18.23
CA GLN A 121 -3.88 -10.33 -17.89
C GLN A 121 -3.92 -10.07 -16.37
N TYR A 122 -3.79 -11.11 -15.55
CA TYR A 122 -3.75 -11.01 -14.10
C TYR A 122 -2.32 -10.89 -13.55
N ARG A 123 -1.28 -11.14 -14.38
CA ARG A 123 0.11 -10.90 -14.02
C ARG A 123 0.46 -9.43 -14.25
N SER A 124 -0.08 -8.55 -13.42
CA SER A 124 0.01 -7.10 -13.56
C SER A 124 0.24 -6.39 -12.23
N MET A 125 0.74 -5.15 -12.30
CA MET A 125 0.90 -4.28 -11.11
C MET A 125 -0.46 -3.99 -10.46
N ASP A 126 -1.53 -3.83 -11.24
CA ASP A 126 -2.88 -3.64 -10.72
C ASP A 126 -3.35 -4.83 -9.87
N THR A 127 -3.00 -6.06 -10.25
CA THR A 127 -3.28 -7.23 -9.42
C THR A 127 -2.48 -7.19 -8.12
N ILE A 128 -1.22 -6.76 -8.16
CA ILE A 128 -0.42 -6.56 -6.94
C ILE A 128 -1.07 -5.51 -6.05
N ASP A 129 -1.53 -4.39 -6.61
CA ASP A 129 -2.21 -3.33 -5.84
C ASP A 129 -3.47 -3.85 -5.16
N ARG A 130 -4.31 -4.62 -5.85
CA ARG A 130 -5.49 -5.25 -5.26
C ARG A 130 -5.15 -6.22 -4.14
N ILE A 131 -4.08 -6.99 -4.29
CA ILE A 131 -3.59 -7.88 -3.23
C ILE A 131 -3.13 -7.05 -2.03
N CYS A 132 -2.31 -6.03 -2.24
CA CYS A 132 -1.81 -5.17 -1.18
C CYS A 132 -2.95 -4.47 -0.41
N LEU A 133 -3.97 -3.96 -1.13
CA LEU A 133 -5.18 -3.39 -0.52
C LEU A 133 -5.95 -4.39 0.35
N ALA A 134 -6.03 -5.65 -0.09
CA ALA A 134 -6.67 -6.71 0.69
C ALA A 134 -5.88 -7.05 1.97
N LEU A 135 -4.57 -6.84 1.97
CA LEU A 135 -3.69 -7.09 3.11
C LEU A 135 -3.62 -5.92 4.11
N GLU A 136 -3.86 -4.68 3.69
CA GLU A 136 -3.76 -3.48 4.55
C GLU A 136 -4.52 -3.59 5.90
N PRO A 137 -5.76 -4.13 5.94
CA PRO A 137 -6.48 -4.26 7.19
C PRO A 137 -5.87 -5.26 8.16
N LEU A 138 -5.02 -6.17 7.68
CA LEU A 138 -4.47 -7.28 8.46
C LEU A 138 -3.19 -6.91 9.21
N GLY A 139 -2.46 -5.87 8.76
CA GLY A 139 -1.22 -5.48 9.39
C GLY A 139 -0.41 -4.46 8.59
N ASP A 140 0.90 -4.40 8.85
CA ASP A 140 1.80 -3.52 8.09
C ASP A 140 2.30 -4.20 6.81
N THR A 141 1.76 -3.75 5.69
CA THR A 141 2.09 -4.29 4.36
C THR A 141 3.48 -3.88 3.86
N LEU A 142 4.19 -2.96 4.53
CA LEU A 142 5.59 -2.65 4.22
C LEU A 142 6.49 -3.89 4.40
N GLY A 143 6.10 -4.80 5.30
CA GLY A 143 6.76 -6.09 5.50
C GLY A 143 6.54 -7.10 4.36
N VAL A 144 5.68 -6.82 3.37
CA VAL A 144 5.24 -7.82 2.39
C VAL A 144 5.72 -7.50 0.98
N VAL A 145 6.34 -8.49 0.35
CA VAL A 145 6.62 -8.53 -1.08
C VAL A 145 5.65 -9.51 -1.73
N VAL A 146 4.85 -9.04 -2.66
CA VAL A 146 3.99 -9.88 -3.49
C VAL A 146 4.78 -10.33 -4.71
N ASN A 147 4.85 -11.63 -4.90
CA ASN A 147 5.47 -12.28 -6.06
C ASN A 147 4.35 -12.91 -6.89
N LEU A 148 4.11 -12.39 -8.07
CA LEU A 148 2.98 -12.79 -8.93
C LEU A 148 3.49 -13.63 -10.09
N GLN A 149 2.90 -14.81 -10.29
CA GLN A 149 3.30 -15.75 -11.33
C GLN A 149 2.08 -16.26 -12.10
N ASP A 150 2.15 -16.24 -13.43
CA ASP A 150 1.11 -16.84 -14.28
C ASP A 150 1.38 -18.34 -14.45
N VAL A 151 0.49 -19.16 -13.87
CA VAL A 151 0.57 -20.63 -13.99
C VAL A 151 0.11 -21.14 -15.37
N THR A 152 -0.47 -20.28 -16.19
CA THR A 152 -0.92 -20.64 -17.54
C THR A 152 0.11 -20.32 -18.61
N ALA A 153 1.17 -19.58 -18.25
CA ALA A 153 2.20 -19.16 -19.18
C ALA A 153 2.86 -20.35 -19.90
N THR A 154 3.06 -20.19 -21.20
CA THR A 154 3.69 -21.18 -22.08
C THR A 154 5.04 -20.74 -22.60
N THR A 155 5.44 -19.49 -22.34
CA THR A 155 6.74 -18.91 -22.68
C THR A 155 7.52 -18.58 -21.43
N SER A 156 8.85 -18.52 -21.53
CA SER A 156 9.73 -18.13 -20.42
C SER A 156 9.37 -16.75 -19.88
N GLU A 157 9.19 -15.77 -20.77
CA GLU A 157 8.84 -14.39 -20.42
C GLU A 157 7.48 -14.31 -19.69
N GLY A 158 6.47 -15.05 -20.18
CA GLY A 158 5.17 -15.12 -19.50
C GLY A 158 5.23 -15.81 -18.14
N ALA A 159 6.25 -16.67 -17.94
CA ALA A 159 6.47 -17.40 -16.71
C ALA A 159 7.27 -16.60 -15.66
N ASP A 160 7.90 -15.48 -16.04
CA ASP A 160 8.67 -14.65 -15.12
C ASP A 160 7.83 -14.15 -13.95
N THR A 161 8.45 -14.09 -12.78
CA THR A 161 7.80 -13.57 -11.59
C THR A 161 7.81 -12.05 -11.59
N LEU A 162 6.62 -11.44 -11.51
CA LEU A 162 6.47 -10.02 -11.26
C LEU A 162 6.43 -9.79 -9.74
N ALA A 163 7.39 -9.04 -9.20
CA ALA A 163 7.51 -8.84 -7.76
C ALA A 163 7.56 -7.37 -7.38
N ARG A 164 6.81 -7.00 -6.33
CA ARG A 164 6.86 -5.66 -5.73
C ARG A 164 6.53 -5.73 -4.24
N ASN A 165 7.20 -4.87 -3.44
CA ASN A 165 6.77 -4.59 -2.09
C ASN A 165 5.46 -3.79 -2.13
N CYS A 166 4.55 -4.03 -1.18
CA CYS A 166 3.23 -3.41 -1.16
C CYS A 166 3.25 -1.88 -1.00
N GLN A 167 4.25 -1.33 -0.32
CA GLN A 167 4.32 0.11 -0.02
C GLN A 167 5.45 0.83 -0.74
N LEU A 168 6.26 0.13 -1.52
CA LEU A 168 7.44 0.69 -2.18
C LEU A 168 7.35 0.59 -3.70
N GLY A 169 8.14 1.39 -4.38
CA GLY A 169 8.27 1.38 -5.82
C GLY A 169 8.84 0.05 -6.37
N ALA A 170 8.74 -0.11 -7.68
CA ALA A 170 9.29 -1.30 -8.36
C ALA A 170 10.80 -1.41 -8.12
N GLY A 171 11.25 -2.56 -7.64
CA GLY A 171 12.65 -2.83 -7.32
C GLY A 171 13.13 -2.36 -5.96
N GLU A 172 12.36 -1.54 -5.25
CA GLU A 172 12.64 -1.12 -3.89
C GLU A 172 12.26 -2.21 -2.87
N ARG A 173 12.85 -2.13 -1.67
CA ARG A 173 12.65 -3.09 -0.59
C ARG A 173 12.62 -2.41 0.75
N ALA A 174 11.86 -2.99 1.67
CA ALA A 174 11.94 -2.61 3.06
C ALA A 174 13.32 -2.99 3.65
N MET A 175 13.73 -2.22 4.66
CA MET A 175 14.93 -2.52 5.43
C MET A 175 14.81 -3.92 6.04
N LEU A 176 15.89 -4.70 5.98
CA LEU A 176 15.97 -6.09 6.46
C LEU A 176 15.20 -7.12 5.61
N GLN A 177 14.50 -6.73 4.54
CA GLN A 177 13.90 -7.70 3.62
C GLN A 177 14.96 -8.41 2.79
N GLN A 178 14.98 -9.72 2.87
CA GLN A 178 15.89 -10.53 2.06
C GLN A 178 15.46 -10.54 0.59
N ARG A 179 16.45 -10.46 -0.30
CA ARG A 179 16.22 -10.73 -1.72
C ARG A 179 16.00 -12.23 -1.90
N ARG A 180 14.76 -12.61 -2.14
CA ARG A 180 14.44 -13.94 -2.64
C ARG A 180 14.14 -13.86 -4.12
N ARG A 181 14.89 -14.61 -4.90
CA ARG A 181 14.50 -14.91 -6.27
C ARG A 181 13.52 -16.09 -6.15
N VAL A 182 12.29 -15.87 -6.54
CA VAL A 182 11.34 -16.97 -6.71
C VAL A 182 11.69 -17.59 -8.04
N ASP A 183 12.22 -18.80 -8.02
CA ASP A 183 12.58 -19.48 -9.25
C ASP A 183 11.31 -19.76 -10.06
N VAL A 184 11.33 -19.31 -11.29
CA VAL A 184 10.29 -19.57 -12.26
C VAL A 184 10.37 -21.03 -12.65
N LEU A 185 9.30 -21.79 -12.54
CA LEU A 185 9.24 -23.12 -13.13
C LEU A 185 9.42 -23.01 -14.64
N ASP A 186 10.43 -23.73 -15.17
CA ASP A 186 10.68 -23.80 -16.59
C ASP A 186 9.36 -24.09 -17.34
N PRO A 187 9.00 -23.32 -18.39
CA PRO A 187 7.77 -23.52 -19.14
C PRO A 187 7.65 -24.92 -19.74
N GLU A 188 8.79 -25.55 -20.09
CA GLU A 188 8.84 -26.92 -20.59
C GLU A 188 8.40 -27.91 -19.54
N ILE A 189 8.93 -27.78 -18.32
CA ILE A 189 8.55 -28.62 -17.17
C ILE A 189 7.04 -28.45 -16.88
N ARG A 190 6.51 -27.22 -16.95
CA ARG A 190 5.07 -26.98 -16.79
C ARG A 190 4.23 -27.65 -17.88
N ARG A 191 4.72 -27.66 -19.11
CA ARG A 191 4.04 -28.27 -20.25
C ARG A 191 3.93 -29.77 -20.06
N VAL A 192 5.04 -30.40 -19.70
CA VAL A 192 5.10 -31.85 -19.40
C VAL A 192 4.17 -32.20 -18.22
N PHE A 193 4.21 -31.43 -17.15
CA PHE A 193 3.36 -31.66 -15.96
C PHE A 193 1.87 -31.55 -16.28
N ARG A 194 1.46 -30.58 -17.08
CA ARG A 194 0.06 -30.43 -17.53
C ARG A 194 -0.38 -31.57 -18.47
N ALA A 195 0.53 -32.06 -19.31
CA ALA A 195 0.24 -33.20 -20.19
C ALA A 195 -0.02 -34.47 -19.34
N GLN A 196 0.79 -34.70 -18.32
CA GLN A 196 0.59 -35.83 -17.38
C GLN A 196 -0.70 -35.71 -16.58
N GLN A 197 -1.05 -34.50 -16.10
CA GLN A 197 -2.32 -34.29 -15.36
C GLN A 197 -3.55 -34.56 -16.24
N ARG A 198 -3.48 -34.22 -17.53
CA ARG A 198 -4.57 -34.52 -18.49
C ARG A 198 -4.67 -36.00 -18.78
N GLY A 199 -3.55 -36.69 -18.93
CA GLY A 199 -3.52 -38.14 -19.12
C GLY A 199 -4.10 -38.93 -17.93
N ASN A 200 -3.83 -38.48 -16.69
CA ASN A 200 -4.38 -39.11 -15.48
C ASN A 200 -5.88 -38.85 -15.23
N LYS A 201 -6.50 -37.86 -15.87
CA LYS A 201 -7.95 -37.62 -15.79
C LYS A 201 -8.79 -38.45 -16.73
N LEU A 202 -8.15 -39.22 -17.61
CA LEU A 202 -8.80 -40.10 -18.59
C LEU A 202 -8.78 -41.58 -18.20
N LEU A 203 -8.24 -41.91 -17.02
CA LEU A 203 -8.29 -43.20 -16.38
C LEU A 203 -9.20 -43.15 -15.14
#